data_273a286d7b7fe93f3d1832df115c7642
#
_entry.id   273a286d7b7fe93f3d1832df115c7642
#
_cell.length_a   1.000
_cell.length_b   1.000
_cell.length_c   1.000
_cell.angle_alpha   90.00
_cell.angle_beta   90.00
_cell.angle_gamma   90.00
#
_symmetry.space_group_name_H-M   'P 1'
#
loop_
_entity.id
_entity.type
_entity.pdbx_description
1 polymer ?
#
loop_
_entity_poly.entity_id
_entity_poly.type
_entity_poly.pdbx_seq_one_letter_code
_entity_poly.pdbx_strand_id
1 'polypeptide(L)'
;MNDQYDSVFHAGCLEPEVDGERANAVILVLARNKELDGVVDSLKSMERHFNRWFHYPYVFLNDVEFNSTFKETVSKYASGTIEFGIVNSTMWGYPDWVNAENAKEAIARQGDDAIMYGGMPSYHHMCHFYSGYVSEMFTRREICLSNSVLDISTSTSFSKSTSGTGG
;
A
#
# COMPACT_ATOMS: atom_id res chain seq x y z
N MET A 1 -11.00 -25.87 -7.16
CA MET A 1 -9.62 -25.74 -7.66
C MET A 1 -9.34 -26.94 -8.53
N ASN A 2 -8.68 -26.76 -9.62
CA ASN A 2 -8.38 -27.87 -10.50
C ASN A 2 -7.00 -28.42 -10.09
N ASP A 3 -6.98 -29.55 -9.39
CA ASP A 3 -5.77 -30.18 -8.85
C ASP A 3 -4.69 -30.46 -9.91
N GLN A 4 -5.07 -30.45 -11.18
CA GLN A 4 -4.17 -30.69 -12.30
C GLN A 4 -3.20 -29.53 -12.56
N TYR A 5 -3.54 -28.29 -12.14
CA TYR A 5 -2.74 -27.10 -12.38
C TYR A 5 -2.02 -26.58 -11.12
N ASP A 6 -2.39 -27.07 -9.95
CA ASP A 6 -1.96 -26.49 -8.67
C ASP A 6 -1.07 -27.42 -7.81
N SER A 7 -0.59 -28.53 -8.34
CA SER A 7 0.24 -29.45 -7.54
C SER A 7 1.54 -28.81 -7.00
N VAL A 8 2.08 -27.85 -7.74
CA VAL A 8 3.29 -27.09 -7.31
C VAL A 8 2.96 -26.06 -6.24
N PHE A 9 1.71 -25.56 -6.21
CA PHE A 9 1.24 -24.57 -5.24
C PHE A 9 0.52 -25.17 -4.04
N HIS A 10 0.25 -26.45 -4.03
CA HIS A 10 -0.45 -27.13 -2.93
C HIS A 10 0.30 -27.00 -1.60
N ALA A 11 1.64 -27.02 -1.61
CA ALA A 11 2.44 -26.81 -0.41
C ALA A 11 2.36 -25.37 0.12
N GLY A 12 2.11 -24.38 -0.74
CA GLY A 12 1.90 -22.99 -0.38
C GLY A 12 0.46 -22.61 -0.08
N CYS A 13 -0.49 -23.55 -0.27
CA CYS A 13 -1.92 -23.35 0.01
C CYS A 13 -2.38 -24.01 1.30
N LEU A 14 -1.46 -24.51 2.12
CA LEU A 14 -1.79 -24.98 3.47
C LEU A 14 -2.32 -23.82 4.30
N GLU A 15 -3.28 -24.10 5.18
CA GLU A 15 -3.74 -23.11 6.14
C GLU A 15 -2.56 -22.66 7.00
N PRO A 16 -2.31 -21.35 7.11
CA PRO A 16 -1.18 -20.86 7.88
C PRO A 16 -1.42 -21.06 9.37
N GLU A 17 -0.35 -21.22 10.13
CA GLU A 17 -0.41 -21.12 11.59
C GLU A 17 -0.79 -19.68 11.97
N VAL A 18 -1.94 -19.51 12.62
CA VAL A 18 -2.48 -18.20 13.02
C VAL A 18 -2.31 -17.93 14.52
N ASP A 19 -1.76 -18.88 15.27
CA ASP A 19 -1.63 -18.80 16.73
C ASP A 19 -0.39 -18.02 17.21
N GLY A 20 0.49 -17.63 16.25
CA GLY A 20 1.68 -16.83 16.54
C GLY A 20 1.39 -15.36 16.80
N GLU A 21 2.38 -14.66 17.37
CA GLU A 21 2.32 -13.21 17.55
C GLU A 21 2.23 -12.51 16.18
N ARG A 22 1.22 -11.66 16.02
CA ARG A 22 0.99 -10.94 14.77
C ARG A 22 1.87 -9.70 14.68
N ALA A 23 2.42 -9.46 13.50
CA ALA A 23 3.09 -8.19 13.24
C ALA A 23 2.10 -7.02 13.34
N ASN A 24 2.55 -5.88 13.86
CA ASN A 24 1.79 -4.65 13.80
C ASN A 24 1.92 -4.07 12.38
N ALA A 25 0.97 -4.42 11.50
CA ALA A 25 1.04 -4.11 10.07
C ALA A 25 -0.35 -3.78 9.51
N VAL A 26 -0.36 -3.10 8.36
CA VAL A 26 -1.56 -2.79 7.59
C VAL A 26 -1.33 -3.14 6.12
N ILE A 27 -2.39 -3.43 5.41
CA ILE A 27 -2.37 -3.60 3.96
C ILE A 27 -2.74 -2.26 3.32
N LEU A 28 -1.73 -1.61 2.72
CA LEU A 28 -1.92 -0.31 2.08
C LEU A 28 -2.30 -0.50 0.61
N VAL A 29 -3.39 0.13 0.19
CA VAL A 29 -3.91 0.08 -1.17
C VAL A 29 -4.07 1.50 -1.71
N LEU A 30 -3.32 1.84 -2.74
CA LEU A 30 -3.47 3.08 -3.49
C LEU A 30 -4.37 2.83 -4.70
N ALA A 31 -5.53 3.47 -4.77
CA ALA A 31 -6.49 3.22 -5.83
C ALA A 31 -7.38 4.45 -6.08
N ARG A 32 -7.90 4.55 -7.30
CA ARG A 32 -8.87 5.58 -7.68
C ARG A 32 -10.29 5.01 -7.71
N ASN A 33 -11.29 5.85 -7.55
CA ASN A 33 -12.70 5.43 -7.60
C ASN A 33 -13.06 4.63 -8.86
N LYS A 34 -12.44 4.96 -10.00
CA LYS A 34 -12.69 4.29 -11.29
C LYS A 34 -12.05 2.90 -11.39
N GLU A 35 -11.19 2.53 -10.47
CA GLU A 35 -10.47 1.26 -10.47
C GLU A 35 -11.14 0.20 -9.56
N LEU A 36 -12.37 0.46 -9.15
CA LEU A 36 -13.11 -0.38 -8.20
C LEU A 36 -13.10 -1.87 -8.57
N ASP A 37 -13.35 -2.22 -9.83
CA ASP A 37 -13.42 -3.62 -10.26
C ASP A 37 -12.08 -4.34 -10.06
N GLY A 38 -10.97 -3.72 -10.48
CA GLY A 38 -9.62 -4.27 -10.28
C GLY A 38 -9.23 -4.36 -8.80
N VAL A 39 -9.68 -3.39 -8.00
CA VAL A 39 -9.47 -3.42 -6.54
C VAL A 39 -10.24 -4.59 -5.91
N VAL A 40 -11.49 -4.81 -6.31
CA VAL A 40 -12.30 -5.92 -5.81
C VAL A 40 -11.67 -7.28 -6.15
N ASP A 41 -11.16 -7.45 -7.37
CA ASP A 41 -10.50 -8.69 -7.77
C ASP A 41 -9.20 -8.92 -6.99
N SER A 42 -8.41 -7.86 -6.79
CA SER A 42 -7.19 -7.91 -5.96
C SER A 42 -7.51 -8.23 -4.51
N LEU A 43 -8.57 -7.61 -3.97
CA LEU A 43 -9.03 -7.83 -2.60
C LEU A 43 -9.49 -9.27 -2.39
N LYS A 44 -10.31 -9.82 -3.32
CA LYS A 44 -10.73 -11.24 -3.28
C LYS A 44 -9.54 -12.18 -3.31
N SER A 45 -8.53 -11.89 -4.11
CA SER A 45 -7.31 -12.69 -4.18
C SER A 45 -6.52 -12.62 -2.87
N MET A 46 -6.36 -11.42 -2.30
CA MET A 46 -5.67 -11.20 -1.03
C MET A 46 -6.38 -11.91 0.13
N GLU A 47 -7.71 -11.79 0.21
CA GLU A 47 -8.51 -12.48 1.21
C GLU A 47 -8.41 -13.99 1.07
N ARG A 48 -8.55 -14.51 -0.18
CA ARG A 48 -8.50 -15.95 -0.43
C ARG A 48 -7.18 -16.59 -0.02
N HIS A 49 -6.04 -15.91 -0.27
CA HIS A 49 -4.72 -16.49 -0.13
C HIS A 49 -3.98 -16.06 1.14
N PHE A 50 -4.45 -15.02 1.82
CA PHE A 50 -3.76 -14.48 2.97
C PHE A 50 -4.69 -13.93 4.06
N ASN A 51 -5.41 -12.84 3.80
CA ASN A 51 -5.95 -12.02 4.88
C ASN A 51 -7.17 -12.61 5.60
N ARG A 52 -7.89 -13.54 4.99
CA ARG A 52 -9.02 -14.23 5.66
C ARG A 52 -8.65 -14.94 6.97
N TRP A 53 -7.37 -15.26 7.16
CA TRP A 53 -6.86 -15.89 8.38
C TRP A 53 -6.27 -14.88 9.37
N PHE A 54 -5.68 -13.80 8.84
CA PHE A 54 -4.93 -12.85 9.66
C PHE A 54 -5.74 -11.59 10.01
N HIS A 55 -6.73 -11.20 9.22
CA HIS A 55 -7.59 -10.04 9.42
C HIS A 55 -6.81 -8.73 9.61
N TYR A 56 -5.71 -8.55 8.87
CA TYR A 56 -4.99 -7.28 8.88
C TYR A 56 -5.87 -6.16 8.35
N PRO A 57 -5.78 -4.96 8.94
CA PRO A 57 -6.53 -3.80 8.47
C PRO A 57 -6.09 -3.38 7.07
N TYR A 58 -7.04 -2.85 6.30
CA TYR A 58 -6.78 -2.22 5.02
C TYR A 58 -6.82 -0.71 5.15
N VAL A 59 -5.88 -0.03 4.52
CA VAL A 59 -5.88 1.43 4.36
C VAL A 59 -5.92 1.74 2.87
N PHE A 60 -7.04 2.29 2.42
CA PHE A 60 -7.20 2.74 1.04
C PHE A 60 -6.85 4.21 0.93
N LEU A 61 -5.96 4.55 0.01
CA LEU A 61 -5.51 5.90 -0.24
C LEU A 61 -5.83 6.34 -1.67
N ASN A 62 -6.24 7.60 -1.82
CA ASN A 62 -6.50 8.25 -3.09
C ASN A 62 -6.16 9.75 -2.99
N ASP A 63 -6.02 10.42 -4.10
CA ASP A 63 -5.87 11.89 -4.19
C ASP A 63 -7.18 12.65 -4.03
N VAL A 64 -8.32 11.94 -4.17
CA VAL A 64 -9.67 12.46 -3.95
C VAL A 64 -10.45 11.54 -3.01
N GLU A 65 -11.52 12.04 -2.43
CA GLU A 65 -12.36 11.23 -1.54
C GLU A 65 -12.98 10.04 -2.27
N PHE A 66 -12.99 8.88 -1.59
CA PHE A 66 -13.71 7.71 -2.08
C PHE A 66 -15.22 7.91 -1.97
N ASN A 67 -15.93 7.57 -3.05
CA ASN A 67 -17.38 7.62 -3.07
C ASN A 67 -18.02 6.47 -2.26
N SER A 68 -19.31 6.61 -1.94
CA SER A 68 -20.04 5.60 -1.15
C SER A 68 -20.03 4.23 -1.82
N THR A 69 -20.19 4.17 -3.14
CA THR A 69 -20.17 2.92 -3.90
C THR A 69 -18.86 2.16 -3.71
N PHE A 70 -17.73 2.87 -3.78
CA PHE A 70 -16.42 2.26 -3.55
C PHE A 70 -16.31 1.72 -2.11
N LYS A 71 -16.61 2.59 -1.13
CA LYS A 71 -16.54 2.25 0.30
C LYS A 71 -17.40 1.02 0.64
N GLU A 72 -18.65 1.02 0.21
CA GLU A 72 -19.59 -0.08 0.45
C GLU A 72 -19.17 -1.38 -0.24
N THR A 73 -18.63 -1.27 -1.47
CA THR A 73 -18.26 -2.45 -2.23
C THR A 73 -17.04 -3.14 -1.64
N VAL A 74 -15.95 -2.40 -1.33
CA VAL A 74 -14.76 -3.01 -0.74
C VAL A 74 -15.03 -3.58 0.64
N SER A 75 -15.93 -2.96 1.43
CA SER A 75 -16.32 -3.43 2.76
C SER A 75 -17.01 -4.79 2.76
N LYS A 76 -17.58 -5.21 1.64
CA LYS A 76 -18.21 -6.55 1.52
C LYS A 76 -17.20 -7.69 1.38
N TYR A 77 -15.99 -7.38 0.97
CA TYR A 77 -14.97 -8.39 0.65
C TYR A 77 -13.81 -8.45 1.64
N ALA A 78 -13.57 -7.40 2.40
CA ALA A 78 -12.49 -7.37 3.39
C ALA A 78 -12.90 -8.04 4.70
N SER A 79 -12.02 -8.86 5.24
CA SER A 79 -12.19 -9.51 6.56
C SER A 79 -11.65 -8.65 7.72
N GLY A 80 -10.70 -7.76 7.43
CA GLY A 80 -10.15 -6.80 8.39
C GLY A 80 -10.91 -5.47 8.39
N THR A 81 -10.55 -4.59 9.33
CA THR A 81 -11.06 -3.21 9.34
C THR A 81 -10.59 -2.44 8.11
N ILE A 82 -11.39 -1.49 7.64
CA ILE A 82 -11.06 -0.67 6.48
C ILE A 82 -11.03 0.79 6.89
N GLU A 83 -9.98 1.47 6.46
CA GLU A 83 -9.84 2.91 6.59
C GLU A 83 -9.60 3.55 5.24
N PHE A 84 -10.06 4.80 5.10
CA PHE A 84 -9.94 5.56 3.86
C PHE A 84 -9.22 6.87 4.15
N GLY A 85 -8.16 7.14 3.41
CA GLY A 85 -7.37 8.35 3.54
C GLY A 85 -7.21 9.09 2.22
N ILE A 86 -6.85 10.38 2.33
CA ILE A 86 -6.54 11.24 1.20
C ILE A 86 -5.05 11.53 1.23
N VAL A 87 -4.40 11.30 0.08
CA VAL A 87 -3.01 11.70 -0.14
C VAL A 87 -3.02 13.16 -0.57
N ASN A 88 -2.37 14.01 0.19
CA ASN A 88 -2.30 15.42 -0.14
C ASN A 88 -1.36 15.70 -1.34
N SER A 89 -1.48 16.89 -1.93
CA SER A 89 -0.71 17.28 -3.10
C SER A 89 0.80 17.39 -2.88
N THR A 90 1.25 17.56 -1.64
CA THR A 90 2.67 17.54 -1.28
C THR A 90 3.28 16.14 -1.35
N MET A 91 2.47 15.12 -1.03
CA MET A 91 2.90 13.72 -1.11
C MET A 91 2.75 13.15 -2.53
N TRP A 92 1.83 13.72 -3.31
CA TRP A 92 1.53 13.31 -4.68
C TRP A 92 2.07 14.32 -5.68
N GLY A 93 3.37 14.56 -5.67
CA GLY A 93 3.99 15.55 -6.52
C GLY A 93 5.49 15.35 -6.67
N TYR A 94 6.15 16.36 -7.21
CA TYR A 94 7.60 16.41 -7.23
C TYR A 94 8.10 17.01 -5.92
N PRO A 95 9.15 16.43 -5.31
CA PRO A 95 9.84 17.07 -4.20
C PRO A 95 10.38 18.45 -4.58
N ASP A 96 10.51 19.34 -3.60
CA ASP A 96 10.96 20.73 -3.82
C ASP A 96 12.35 20.85 -4.48
N TRP A 97 13.19 19.82 -4.31
CA TRP A 97 14.52 19.75 -4.94
C TRP A 97 14.49 19.26 -6.39
N VAL A 98 13.34 18.80 -6.91
CA VAL A 98 13.17 18.35 -8.28
C VAL A 98 12.63 19.48 -9.15
N ASN A 99 13.34 19.80 -10.25
CA ASN A 99 12.83 20.73 -11.25
C ASN A 99 11.67 20.04 -12.01
N ALA A 100 10.46 20.54 -11.82
CA ALA A 100 9.24 19.95 -12.37
C ALA A 100 9.21 19.97 -13.91
N GLU A 101 9.78 20.99 -14.57
CA GLU A 101 9.83 21.08 -16.02
C GLU A 101 10.77 20.02 -16.61
N ASN A 102 11.97 19.90 -16.04
CA ASN A 102 12.92 18.85 -16.46
C ASN A 102 12.35 17.44 -16.24
N ALA A 103 11.60 17.24 -15.16
CA ALA A 103 10.93 15.97 -14.89
C ALA A 103 9.85 15.66 -15.92
N LYS A 104 9.01 16.63 -16.29
CA LYS A 104 7.99 16.48 -17.33
C LYS A 104 8.60 16.14 -18.69
N GLU A 105 9.67 16.85 -19.08
CA GLU A 105 10.38 16.56 -20.32
C GLU A 105 11.00 15.16 -20.34
N ALA A 106 11.56 14.71 -19.22
CA ALA A 106 12.11 13.38 -19.10
C ALA A 106 11.03 12.30 -19.20
N ILE A 107 9.86 12.52 -18.59
CA ILE A 107 8.70 11.64 -18.69
C ILE A 107 8.17 11.59 -20.13
N ALA A 108 8.06 12.74 -20.79
CA ALA A 108 7.62 12.80 -22.19
C ALA A 108 8.55 11.98 -23.09
N ARG A 109 9.87 12.14 -22.96
CA ARG A 109 10.86 11.34 -23.71
C ARG A 109 10.70 9.85 -23.48
N GLN A 110 10.45 9.41 -22.24
CA GLN A 110 10.19 7.99 -21.96
C GLN A 110 8.93 7.47 -22.68
N GLY A 111 7.92 8.33 -22.83
CA GLY A 111 6.73 8.02 -23.63
C GLY A 111 7.04 7.88 -25.11
N ASP A 112 7.86 8.79 -25.67
CA ASP A 112 8.30 8.75 -27.07
C ASP A 112 9.17 7.51 -27.36
N ASP A 113 9.99 7.09 -26.41
CA ASP A 113 10.80 5.87 -26.46
C ASP A 113 9.98 4.58 -26.25
N ALA A 114 8.65 4.68 -26.16
CA ALA A 114 7.72 3.57 -25.94
C ALA A 114 8.02 2.73 -24.69
N ILE A 115 8.61 3.33 -23.66
CA ILE A 115 8.82 2.67 -22.36
C ILE A 115 7.46 2.49 -21.70
N MET A 116 7.14 1.24 -21.31
CA MET A 116 5.87 0.91 -20.71
C MET A 116 5.62 1.77 -19.45
N TYR A 117 4.51 2.51 -19.45
CA TYR A 117 4.13 3.51 -18.42
C TYR A 117 5.09 4.70 -18.28
N GLY A 118 6.22 4.75 -19.02
CA GLY A 118 7.25 5.77 -18.91
C GLY A 118 6.73 7.19 -19.18
N GLY A 119 5.79 7.35 -20.11
CA GLY A 119 5.15 8.62 -20.42
C GLY A 119 3.99 9.01 -19.49
N MET A 120 3.73 8.28 -18.39
CA MET A 120 2.60 8.54 -17.50
C MET A 120 3.04 9.22 -16.19
N PRO A 121 2.81 10.53 -15.99
CA PRO A 121 3.20 11.24 -14.76
C PRO A 121 2.63 10.58 -13.49
N SER A 122 1.39 10.11 -13.54
CA SER A 122 0.75 9.44 -12.40
C SER A 122 1.45 8.16 -11.97
N TYR A 123 2.05 7.43 -12.91
CA TYR A 123 2.85 6.25 -12.61
C TYR A 123 4.14 6.61 -11.84
N HIS A 124 4.81 7.67 -12.28
CA HIS A 124 6.01 8.17 -11.60
C HIS A 124 5.70 8.67 -10.18
N HIS A 125 4.60 9.40 -10.01
CA HIS A 125 4.15 9.84 -8.68
C HIS A 125 3.80 8.66 -7.78
N MET A 126 3.14 7.63 -8.30
CA MET A 126 2.86 6.39 -7.57
C MET A 126 4.14 5.70 -7.12
N CYS A 127 5.11 5.50 -8.02
CA CYS A 127 6.40 4.90 -7.68
C CYS A 127 7.14 5.70 -6.60
N HIS A 128 7.14 7.02 -6.73
CA HIS A 128 7.75 7.92 -5.76
C HIS A 128 7.06 7.84 -4.39
N PHE A 129 5.74 7.83 -4.38
CA PHE A 129 4.96 7.68 -3.16
C PHE A 129 5.32 6.39 -2.41
N TYR A 130 5.34 5.24 -3.08
CA TYR A 130 5.69 3.96 -2.46
C TYR A 130 7.15 3.86 -2.03
N SER A 131 8.08 4.51 -2.74
CA SER A 131 9.52 4.43 -2.44
C SER A 131 9.98 5.33 -1.29
N GLY A 132 9.27 6.40 -0.99
CA GLY A 132 9.70 7.41 -0.03
C GLY A 132 8.64 7.74 1.02
N TYR A 133 7.49 8.21 0.61
CA TYR A 133 6.51 8.81 1.52
C TYR A 133 5.75 7.81 2.39
N VAL A 134 5.56 6.56 1.96
CA VAL A 134 4.79 5.58 2.75
C VAL A 134 5.37 5.39 4.13
N SER A 135 6.68 5.18 4.26
CA SER A 135 7.32 5.01 5.57
C SER A 135 7.27 6.30 6.42
N GLU A 136 7.40 7.44 5.79
CA GLU A 136 7.35 8.74 6.46
C GLU A 136 5.94 9.08 6.95
N MET A 137 4.91 8.79 6.15
CA MET A 137 3.50 8.95 6.53
C MET A 137 3.15 8.18 7.81
N PHE A 138 3.54 6.91 7.89
CA PHE A 138 3.26 6.09 9.06
C PHE A 138 4.04 6.57 10.29
N THR A 139 5.26 7.08 10.11
CA THR A 139 6.08 7.61 11.19
C THR A 139 5.55 8.94 11.72
N ARG A 140 5.04 9.82 10.84
CA ARG A 140 4.59 11.19 11.20
C ARG A 140 3.11 11.29 11.53
N ARG A 141 2.32 10.22 11.39
CA ARG A 141 0.85 10.24 11.55
C ARG A 141 0.14 11.27 10.65
N GLU A 142 0.68 11.54 9.48
CA GLU A 142 0.17 12.56 8.56
C GLU A 142 -1.01 12.10 7.69
N ILE A 143 -1.48 10.87 7.86
CA ILE A 143 -2.70 10.40 7.19
C ILE A 143 -3.90 10.91 7.97
N CYS A 144 -4.66 11.83 7.41
CA CYS A 144 -6.00 12.14 7.85
C CYS A 144 -6.92 10.93 7.56
N LEU A 145 -7.00 10.00 8.48
CA LEU A 145 -7.95 8.91 8.44
C LEU A 145 -9.31 9.43 8.92
N SER A 146 -10.34 9.11 8.17
CA SER A 146 -11.66 9.72 8.31
C SER A 146 -12.46 9.29 9.54
N ASN A 147 -11.91 8.78 10.61
CA ASN A 147 -12.63 8.59 11.88
C ASN A 147 -11.87 7.87 13.01
N SER A 148 -10.61 7.48 12.86
CA SER A 148 -9.86 6.95 13.99
C SER A 148 -8.36 7.18 13.83
N VAL A 149 -7.72 7.55 14.90
CA VAL A 149 -6.26 7.51 14.99
C VAL A 149 -5.89 6.05 15.15
N LEU A 150 -5.43 5.40 14.08
CA LEU A 150 -4.69 4.15 14.24
C LEU A 150 -3.46 4.44 15.09
N ASP A 151 -3.53 4.05 16.36
CA ASP A 151 -2.40 4.14 17.27
C ASP A 151 -1.38 3.03 16.90
N ILE A 152 -0.68 3.24 15.79
CA ILE A 152 0.46 2.41 15.43
C ILE A 152 1.59 2.81 16.36
N SER A 153 1.51 2.37 17.61
CA SER A 153 2.62 2.52 18.55
C SER A 153 3.75 1.61 18.08
N THR A 154 4.64 2.15 17.26
CA THR A 154 5.89 1.50 16.93
C THR A 154 6.75 1.44 18.18
N SER A 155 6.70 0.34 18.91
CA SER A 155 7.73 -0.03 19.86
C SER A 155 8.97 -0.55 19.09
N THR A 156 9.63 0.30 18.34
CA THR A 156 10.97 0.03 17.84
C THR A 156 11.97 0.42 18.93
N SER A 157 12.16 -0.48 19.90
CA SER A 157 13.37 -0.48 20.74
C SER A 157 14.53 -0.97 19.89
N PHE A 158 15.16 -0.06 19.17
CA PHE A 158 16.45 -0.30 18.53
C PHE A 158 17.51 -0.32 19.65
N SER A 159 17.81 -1.48 20.18
CA SER A 159 18.91 -1.65 21.13
C SER A 159 20.24 -1.43 20.38
N LYS A 160 20.83 -0.26 20.56
CA LYS A 160 22.20 0.02 20.18
C LYS A 160 23.11 -0.88 21.02
N SER A 161 23.61 -1.96 20.45
CA SER A 161 24.74 -2.72 20.99
C SER A 161 25.97 -1.81 20.90
N THR A 162 26.33 -1.18 22.01
CA THR A 162 27.65 -0.58 22.18
C THR A 162 28.63 -1.68 22.49
N SER A 163 29.42 -2.09 21.50
CA SER A 163 30.63 -2.87 21.72
C SER A 163 31.63 -1.97 22.45
N GLY A 164 31.73 -2.16 23.77
CA GLY A 164 32.81 -1.59 24.57
C GLY A 164 34.09 -2.37 24.33
N THR A 165 35.04 -1.77 23.64
CA THR A 165 36.44 -2.16 23.67
C THR A 165 37.03 -1.67 24.99
N GLY A 166 37.28 -2.59 25.92
CA GLY A 166 38.14 -2.37 27.07
C GLY A 166 39.55 -2.82 26.74
N GLY A 167 40.47 -1.90 26.85
CA GLY A 167 41.90 -2.18 26.85
C GLY A 167 42.43 -2.72 28.19
#